data_43a0b3787732655fca450c50d1877fea
#
_entry.id   43a0b3787732655fca450c50d1877fea
#
_cell.length_a   1.000
_cell.length_b   1.000
_cell.length_c   1.000
_cell.angle_alpha   90.00
_cell.angle_beta   90.00
_cell.angle_gamma   90.00
#
_symmetry.space_group_name_H-M   'P 1'
#
loop_
_entity.id
_entity.type
_entity.pdbx_description
1 polymer ?
#
loop_
_entity_poly.entity_id
_entity_poly.type
_entity_poly.pdbx_seq_one_letter_code
_entity_poly.pdbx_strand_id
1 'polypeptide(L)'
;RFWQRGDDAPAAVPAAEPAHMGARIFAALLALDLVLLLLTWGVRALAGQSGTSAQALEFWRCTDSRHYLDIARDGYIAAGDPDRVVQLVFLPGYPLVVRAVMRLIPSDICAGLLTSALCFAGAGCVVYRLLRLDLPHRGAVRALRFLVLAPGCFFFAAPMSESLFLLLTAAALYLARTRRPILGGLCGAYATFTRSLGLLLFVPLLWELVHDAVQRRRVDARQVVGALLVPLGFAAYCYINWCVAGNPLQFLIYQREHWNQRTGLFFSTAAYQTDYFLRSLTTGGWRDALGLWLPNLIACFAALGLLAAAAPKLRASQTAWFLAYYIVAVGATWLLSAPRYLLVLLPVPLA
;
A
#
# COMPACT_ATOMS: atom_id res chain seq x y z
N ARG A 1 -2.87 -30.13 -11.18
CA ARG A 1 -1.40 -29.85 -11.17
C ARG A 1 -1.08 -28.38 -10.79
N PHE A 2 -1.99 -27.44 -10.94
CA PHE A 2 -1.82 -26.03 -10.51
C PHE A 2 -1.81 -25.92 -8.96
N TRP A 3 -2.53 -26.79 -8.27
CA TRP A 3 -2.63 -26.88 -6.81
C TRP A 3 -1.41 -27.48 -6.11
N GLN A 4 -0.56 -28.20 -6.85
CA GLN A 4 0.47 -29.05 -6.26
C GLN A 4 1.90 -28.49 -6.31
N ARG A 5 2.18 -27.42 -7.04
CA ARG A 5 3.57 -27.01 -7.32
C ARG A 5 4.25 -26.09 -6.31
N GLY A 6 3.55 -25.46 -5.40
CA GLY A 6 4.18 -24.57 -4.41
C GLY A 6 3.85 -24.90 -2.95
N ASP A 7 2.84 -25.72 -2.74
CA ASP A 7 2.26 -25.91 -1.42
C ASP A 7 2.73 -27.20 -0.71
N ASP A 8 3.24 -28.19 -1.46
CA ASP A 8 3.67 -29.50 -0.95
C ASP A 8 5.17 -29.58 -0.59
N ALA A 9 5.97 -28.57 -0.94
CA ALA A 9 7.31 -28.51 -0.39
C ALA A 9 7.21 -28.24 1.11
N PRO A 10 7.74 -29.12 2.00
CA PRO A 10 7.86 -28.77 3.40
C PRO A 10 8.58 -27.43 3.42
N ALA A 11 8.00 -26.43 4.12
CA ALA A 11 8.64 -25.14 4.31
C ALA A 11 10.08 -25.45 4.73
N ALA A 12 11.04 -25.21 3.82
CA ALA A 12 12.43 -25.47 4.11
C ALA A 12 12.70 -24.76 5.43
N VAL A 13 13.16 -25.49 6.44
CA VAL A 13 13.47 -24.91 7.75
C VAL A 13 14.29 -23.67 7.45
N PRO A 14 13.77 -22.47 7.75
CA PRO A 14 14.45 -21.25 7.32
C PRO A 14 15.85 -21.30 7.94
N ALA A 15 16.88 -21.29 7.11
CA ALA A 15 18.25 -21.16 7.62
C ALA A 15 18.25 -19.99 8.62
N ALA A 16 18.91 -20.15 9.75
CA ALA A 16 18.85 -19.21 10.87
C ALA A 16 18.96 -17.75 10.36
N GLU A 17 18.06 -16.91 10.80
CA GLU A 17 18.10 -15.47 10.45
C GLU A 17 19.44 -14.91 10.93
N PRO A 18 20.21 -14.20 10.09
CA PRO A 18 21.44 -13.57 10.55
C PRO A 18 21.13 -12.67 11.74
N ALA A 19 21.96 -12.76 12.77
CA ALA A 19 21.79 -12.00 14.00
C ALA A 19 21.55 -10.49 13.70
N HIS A 20 20.57 -9.89 14.35
CA HIS A 20 20.22 -8.48 14.21
C HIS A 20 19.74 -8.03 12.81
N MET A 21 19.36 -8.95 11.90
CA MET A 21 18.99 -8.56 10.54
C MET A 21 17.76 -7.63 10.52
N GLY A 22 16.76 -7.89 11.36
CA GLY A 22 15.62 -6.99 11.51
C GLY A 22 16.04 -5.57 11.90
N ALA A 23 16.91 -5.42 12.89
CA ALA A 23 17.43 -4.10 13.30
C ALA A 23 18.23 -3.41 12.18
N ARG A 24 19.01 -4.16 11.41
CA ARG A 24 19.76 -3.62 10.25
C ARG A 24 18.83 -3.13 9.15
N ILE A 25 17.78 -3.89 8.81
CA ILE A 25 16.77 -3.47 7.83
C ILE A 25 16.06 -2.21 8.33
N PHE A 26 15.61 -2.22 9.59
CA PHE A 26 14.92 -1.09 10.20
C PHE A 26 15.76 0.19 10.14
N ALA A 27 17.01 0.11 10.59
CA ALA A 27 17.94 1.24 10.57
C ALA A 27 18.25 1.72 9.13
N ALA A 28 18.44 0.79 8.18
CA ALA A 28 18.73 1.14 6.80
C ALA A 28 17.56 1.88 6.12
N LEU A 29 16.31 1.49 6.40
CA LEU A 29 15.14 2.17 5.85
C LEU A 29 14.88 3.52 6.50
N LEU A 30 15.09 3.67 7.81
CA LEU A 30 15.07 4.99 8.45
C LEU A 30 16.16 5.91 7.89
N ALA A 31 17.36 5.38 7.64
CA ALA A 31 18.44 6.15 7.03
C ALA A 31 18.07 6.57 5.59
N LEU A 32 17.42 5.70 4.83
CA LEU A 32 16.91 6.04 3.49
C LEU A 32 15.91 7.19 3.54
N ASP A 33 14.93 7.13 4.45
CA ASP A 33 13.94 8.21 4.61
C ASP A 33 14.62 9.54 5.00
N LEU A 34 15.59 9.49 5.90
CA LEU A 34 16.39 10.68 6.25
C LEU A 34 17.15 11.24 5.03
N VAL A 35 17.75 10.36 4.21
CA VAL A 35 18.43 10.77 2.96
C VAL A 35 17.44 11.42 2.00
N LEU A 36 16.23 10.89 1.84
CA LEU A 36 15.20 11.50 0.98
C LEU A 36 14.78 12.89 1.48
N LEU A 37 14.63 13.07 2.80
CA LEU A 37 14.35 14.38 3.40
C LEU A 37 15.48 15.38 3.15
N LEU A 38 16.74 14.96 3.36
CA LEU A 38 17.92 15.79 3.13
C LEU A 38 18.10 16.14 1.65
N LEU A 39 17.87 15.18 0.75
CA LEU A 39 17.91 15.43 -0.71
C LEU A 39 16.83 16.44 -1.12
N THR A 40 15.62 16.32 -0.60
CA THR A 40 14.54 17.28 -0.88
C THR A 40 14.95 18.68 -0.42
N TRP A 41 15.51 18.80 0.76
CA TRP A 41 15.99 20.07 1.28
C TRP A 41 17.14 20.64 0.43
N GLY A 42 18.13 19.80 0.07
CA GLY A 42 19.27 20.19 -0.78
C GLY A 42 18.85 20.65 -2.18
N VAL A 43 17.95 19.92 -2.85
CA VAL A 43 17.42 20.29 -4.17
C VAL A 43 16.69 21.63 -4.12
N ARG A 44 15.89 21.88 -3.09
CA ARG A 44 15.21 23.18 -2.90
C ARG A 44 16.20 24.32 -2.68
N ALA A 45 17.25 24.09 -1.87
CA ALA A 45 18.29 25.08 -1.65
C ALA A 45 19.02 25.44 -2.96
N LEU A 46 19.36 24.43 -3.79
CA LEU A 46 19.98 24.63 -5.09
C LEU A 46 19.04 25.35 -6.09
N ALA A 47 17.74 25.15 -5.96
CA ALA A 47 16.73 25.84 -6.76
C ALA A 47 16.44 27.29 -6.29
N GLY A 48 17.22 27.83 -5.34
CA GLY A 48 17.01 29.16 -4.77
C GLY A 48 15.77 29.29 -3.87
N GLN A 49 15.17 28.16 -3.52
CA GLN A 49 14.02 28.08 -2.61
C GLN A 49 14.46 27.79 -1.17
N SER A 50 15.62 28.32 -0.78
CA SER A 50 16.15 28.18 0.57
C SER A 50 15.23 28.91 1.56
N GLY A 51 14.74 28.15 2.51
CA GLY A 51 13.89 28.63 3.59
C GLY A 51 14.29 27.97 4.91
N THR A 52 13.51 28.21 5.95
CA THR A 52 13.68 27.53 7.23
C THR A 52 13.48 26.03 7.10
N SER A 53 14.02 25.23 8.02
CA SER A 53 13.79 23.78 8.08
C SER A 53 12.28 23.44 8.13
N ALA A 54 11.46 24.26 8.77
CA ALA A 54 10.01 24.12 8.80
C ALA A 54 9.39 24.22 7.39
N GLN A 55 9.84 25.19 6.59
CA GLN A 55 9.35 25.34 5.20
C GLN A 55 9.82 24.19 4.30
N ALA A 56 10.98 23.58 4.57
CA ALA A 56 11.43 22.40 3.86
C ALA A 56 10.56 21.17 4.16
N LEU A 57 10.10 21.01 5.41
CA LEU A 57 9.17 19.95 5.77
C LEU A 57 7.77 20.17 5.18
N GLU A 58 7.30 21.41 5.09
CA GLU A 58 6.01 21.75 4.48
C GLU A 58 5.93 21.37 2.98
N PHE A 59 7.06 21.20 2.29
CA PHE A 59 7.07 20.65 0.94
C PHE A 59 6.42 19.26 0.85
N TRP A 60 6.51 18.46 1.91
CA TRP A 60 5.92 17.14 1.98
C TRP A 60 4.39 17.17 2.23
N ARG A 61 3.83 18.35 2.52
CA ARG A 61 2.38 18.57 2.56
C ARG A 61 1.85 18.79 1.12
N CYS A 62 2.11 17.87 0.24
CA CYS A 62 1.71 17.93 -1.17
C CYS A 62 0.71 16.83 -1.50
N THR A 63 -0.04 17.01 -2.56
CA THR A 63 -1.02 16.04 -3.06
C THR A 63 -1.97 15.55 -1.95
N ASP A 64 -2.10 14.24 -1.77
CA ASP A 64 -3.01 13.62 -0.80
C ASP A 64 -2.56 13.79 0.66
N SER A 65 -1.28 14.06 0.92
CA SER A 65 -0.76 14.19 2.29
C SER A 65 -1.47 15.30 3.06
N ARG A 66 -1.85 16.39 2.38
CA ARG A 66 -2.64 17.47 2.96
C ARG A 66 -3.93 16.94 3.58
N HIS A 67 -4.67 16.13 2.84
CA HIS A 67 -5.95 15.59 3.32
C HIS A 67 -5.77 14.66 4.52
N TYR A 68 -4.75 13.79 4.50
CA TYR A 68 -4.45 12.92 5.63
C TYR A 68 -4.07 13.68 6.89
N LEU A 69 -3.25 14.74 6.76
CA LEU A 69 -2.83 15.56 7.89
C LEU A 69 -3.98 16.40 8.45
N ASP A 70 -4.83 16.96 7.58
CA ASP A 70 -6.02 17.69 8.01
C ASP A 70 -7.00 16.79 8.76
N ILE A 71 -7.26 15.57 8.26
CA ILE A 71 -8.09 14.58 8.97
C ILE A 71 -7.46 14.20 10.31
N ALA A 72 -6.12 14.05 10.37
CA ALA A 72 -5.44 13.76 11.61
C ALA A 72 -5.62 14.90 12.64
N ARG A 73 -5.56 16.15 12.22
CA ARG A 73 -5.68 17.32 13.07
C ARG A 73 -7.14 17.56 13.51
N ASP A 74 -8.07 17.61 12.54
CA ASP A 74 -9.42 18.13 12.75
C ASP A 74 -10.51 17.04 12.69
N GLY A 75 -10.24 15.90 12.08
CA GLY A 75 -11.23 14.86 11.76
C GLY A 75 -11.99 15.16 10.48
N TYR A 76 -13.01 14.36 10.21
CA TYR A 76 -13.94 14.60 9.12
C TYR A 76 -14.91 15.72 9.50
N ILE A 77 -15.13 16.66 8.60
CA ILE A 77 -16.06 17.79 8.80
C ILE A 77 -17.24 17.59 7.83
N ALA A 78 -18.44 17.54 8.40
CA ALA A 78 -19.69 17.28 7.66
C ALA A 78 -20.26 18.50 6.94
N ALA A 79 -19.90 19.73 7.35
CA ALA A 79 -20.54 20.93 6.84
C ALA A 79 -19.57 22.11 6.72
N GLY A 80 -19.78 22.96 5.74
CA GLY A 80 -19.23 24.32 5.64
C GLY A 80 -18.08 24.51 4.67
N ASP A 81 -17.22 23.51 4.43
CA ASP A 81 -16.11 23.61 3.48
C ASP A 81 -16.23 22.50 2.42
N PRO A 82 -16.57 22.82 1.16
CA PRO A 82 -16.73 21.84 0.09
C PRO A 82 -15.46 21.01 -0.15
N ASP A 83 -14.28 21.60 0.03
CA ASP A 83 -13.01 20.88 -0.16
C ASP A 83 -12.76 19.87 0.97
N ARG A 84 -13.35 20.10 2.15
CA ARG A 84 -13.17 19.19 3.30
C ARG A 84 -14.17 18.03 3.32
N VAL A 85 -15.34 18.20 2.74
CA VAL A 85 -16.36 17.15 2.62
C VAL A 85 -15.78 15.98 1.79
N VAL A 86 -15.03 16.28 0.73
CA VAL A 86 -14.39 15.28 -0.12
C VAL A 86 -13.32 14.45 0.60
N GLN A 87 -12.86 14.87 1.78
CA GLN A 87 -11.91 14.11 2.60
C GLN A 87 -12.45 12.75 3.03
N LEU A 88 -13.76 12.49 2.96
CA LEU A 88 -14.34 11.17 3.16
C LEU A 88 -13.79 10.09 2.20
N VAL A 89 -13.20 10.48 1.06
CA VAL A 89 -12.51 9.55 0.15
C VAL A 89 -11.23 8.97 0.77
N PHE A 90 -10.62 9.70 1.71
CA PHE A 90 -9.39 9.29 2.40
C PHE A 90 -9.73 8.53 3.68
N LEU A 91 -9.34 7.27 3.77
CA LEU A 91 -9.71 6.40 4.89
C LEU A 91 -8.99 6.79 6.18
N PRO A 92 -9.62 6.58 7.35
CA PRO A 92 -9.15 7.14 8.63
C PRO A 92 -7.97 6.38 9.27
N GLY A 93 -7.61 5.21 8.79
CA GLY A 93 -6.60 4.36 9.44
C GLY A 93 -5.26 5.06 9.62
N TYR A 94 -4.71 5.68 8.57
CA TYR A 94 -3.46 6.43 8.65
C TYR A 94 -3.60 7.73 9.48
N PRO A 95 -4.61 8.59 9.26
CA PRO A 95 -4.83 9.78 10.09
C PRO A 95 -4.94 9.50 11.59
N LEU A 96 -5.56 8.40 11.98
CA LEU A 96 -5.67 8.04 13.40
C LEU A 96 -4.32 7.71 14.04
N VAL A 97 -3.42 7.04 13.31
CA VAL A 97 -2.05 6.78 13.78
C VAL A 97 -1.28 8.10 13.89
N VAL A 98 -1.36 8.96 12.88
CA VAL A 98 -0.73 10.30 12.93
C VAL A 98 -1.27 11.10 14.09
N ARG A 99 -2.58 11.15 14.31
CA ARG A 99 -3.20 11.82 15.48
C ARG A 99 -2.67 11.28 16.81
N ALA A 100 -2.45 9.98 16.93
CA ALA A 100 -1.85 9.39 18.12
C ALA A 100 -0.42 9.87 18.34
N VAL A 101 0.38 9.96 17.28
CA VAL A 101 1.76 10.48 17.32
C VAL A 101 1.77 11.99 17.61
N MET A 102 0.78 12.75 17.12
CA MET A 102 0.64 14.19 17.40
C MET A 102 0.47 14.51 18.89
N ARG A 103 0.05 13.55 19.72
CA ARG A 103 0.01 13.73 21.17
C ARG A 103 1.41 13.85 21.80
N LEU A 104 2.43 13.33 21.11
CA LEU A 104 3.83 13.39 21.52
C LEU A 104 4.60 14.48 20.77
N ILE A 105 4.25 14.70 19.49
CA ILE A 105 4.88 15.67 18.59
C ILE A 105 3.78 16.58 18.05
N PRO A 106 3.60 17.81 18.57
CA PRO A 106 2.45 18.67 18.23
C PRO A 106 2.40 19.20 16.78
N SER A 107 3.36 18.83 15.93
CA SER A 107 3.39 19.17 14.51
C SER A 107 2.82 18.01 13.68
N ASP A 108 1.75 18.25 12.95
CA ASP A 108 1.09 17.26 12.10
C ASP A 108 2.01 16.74 11.00
N ILE A 109 2.79 17.63 10.36
CA ILE A 109 3.75 17.23 9.32
C ILE A 109 4.88 16.36 9.89
N CYS A 110 5.44 16.72 11.04
CA CYS A 110 6.49 15.92 11.69
C CYS A 110 5.93 14.57 12.17
N ALA A 111 4.74 14.57 12.76
CA ALA A 111 4.06 13.34 13.18
C ALA A 111 3.74 12.43 11.98
N GLY A 112 3.29 12.99 10.86
CA GLY A 112 3.03 12.26 9.62
C GLY A 112 4.30 11.64 9.03
N LEU A 113 5.37 12.41 8.88
CA LEU A 113 6.66 11.92 8.37
C LEU A 113 7.24 10.82 9.28
N LEU A 114 7.22 11.02 10.60
CA LEU A 114 7.69 10.01 11.55
C LEU A 114 6.84 8.73 11.48
N THR A 115 5.51 8.87 11.39
CA THR A 115 4.60 7.73 11.24
C THR A 115 4.93 6.93 9.99
N SER A 116 5.11 7.60 8.84
CA SER A 116 5.47 6.95 7.58
C SER A 116 6.82 6.26 7.66
N ALA A 117 7.85 6.91 8.19
CA ALA A 117 9.20 6.35 8.34
C ALA A 117 9.20 5.09 9.23
N LEU A 118 8.55 5.14 10.40
CA LEU A 118 8.47 3.99 11.30
C LEU A 118 7.66 2.84 10.69
N CYS A 119 6.56 3.15 10.01
CA CYS A 119 5.76 2.13 9.31
C CYS A 119 6.53 1.50 8.16
N PHE A 120 7.28 2.27 7.38
CA PHE A 120 8.07 1.74 6.27
C PHE A 120 9.23 0.88 6.76
N ALA A 121 9.96 1.33 7.78
CA ALA A 121 11.02 0.56 8.42
C ALA A 121 10.48 -0.77 9.01
N GLY A 122 9.34 -0.71 9.70
CA GLY A 122 8.63 -1.90 10.20
C GLY A 122 8.15 -2.81 9.07
N ALA A 123 7.60 -2.25 7.99
CA ALA A 123 7.17 -2.98 6.81
C ALA A 123 8.33 -3.77 6.19
N GLY A 124 9.50 -3.16 6.03
CA GLY A 124 10.70 -3.85 5.53
C GLY A 124 11.09 -5.07 6.36
N CYS A 125 10.99 -4.96 7.70
CA CYS A 125 11.24 -6.09 8.58
C CYS A 125 10.24 -7.21 8.40
N VAL A 126 8.95 -6.89 8.28
CA VAL A 126 7.88 -7.89 8.11
C VAL A 126 7.92 -8.51 6.71
N VAL A 127 8.14 -7.69 5.66
CA VAL A 127 8.32 -8.16 4.27
C VAL A 127 9.50 -9.11 4.20
N TYR A 128 10.65 -8.78 4.80
CA TYR A 128 11.78 -9.68 4.86
C TYR A 128 11.40 -11.03 5.47
N ARG A 129 10.73 -11.03 6.63
CA ARG A 129 10.28 -12.28 7.30
C ARG A 129 9.27 -13.06 6.47
N LEU A 130 8.33 -12.37 5.81
CA LEU A 130 7.37 -12.99 4.91
C LEU A 130 8.08 -13.71 3.75
N LEU A 131 9.03 -13.03 3.10
CA LEU A 131 9.80 -13.59 1.99
C LEU A 131 10.72 -14.74 2.45
N ARG A 132 11.23 -14.69 3.68
CA ARG A 132 12.06 -15.76 4.26
C ARG A 132 11.30 -17.07 4.48
N LEU A 133 9.97 -17.05 4.45
CA LEU A 133 9.19 -18.28 4.48
C LEU A 133 9.39 -19.14 3.22
N ASP A 134 9.73 -18.52 2.09
CA ASP A 134 9.83 -19.20 0.79
C ASP A 134 11.23 -19.06 0.16
N LEU A 135 12.02 -18.06 0.56
CA LEU A 135 13.27 -17.69 -0.11
C LEU A 135 14.48 -17.76 0.80
N PRO A 136 15.66 -18.01 0.24
CA PRO A 136 16.92 -17.85 0.95
C PRO A 136 17.17 -16.38 1.32
N HIS A 137 18.03 -16.14 2.33
CA HIS A 137 18.38 -14.80 2.79
C HIS A 137 18.73 -13.83 1.66
N ARG A 138 19.58 -14.26 0.72
CA ARG A 138 20.00 -13.42 -0.41
C ARG A 138 18.83 -13.01 -1.32
N GLY A 139 17.86 -13.88 -1.53
CA GLY A 139 16.65 -13.59 -2.31
C GLY A 139 15.79 -12.53 -1.61
N ALA A 140 15.49 -12.72 -0.32
CA ALA A 140 14.69 -11.77 0.45
C ALA A 140 15.32 -10.37 0.54
N VAL A 141 16.65 -10.30 0.73
CA VAL A 141 17.37 -9.00 0.72
C VAL A 141 17.35 -8.36 -0.66
N ARG A 142 17.51 -9.15 -1.74
CA ARG A 142 17.43 -8.63 -3.10
C ARG A 142 16.06 -8.03 -3.41
N ALA A 143 14.99 -8.71 -3.03
CA ALA A 143 13.63 -8.20 -3.20
C ALA A 143 13.40 -6.86 -2.46
N LEU A 144 13.91 -6.72 -1.23
CA LEU A 144 13.88 -5.45 -0.51
C LEU A 144 14.67 -4.35 -1.22
N ARG A 145 15.85 -4.66 -1.78
CA ARG A 145 16.61 -3.67 -2.56
C ARG A 145 15.83 -3.19 -3.78
N PHE A 146 15.17 -4.08 -4.50
CA PHE A 146 14.31 -3.69 -5.62
C PHE A 146 13.12 -2.84 -5.18
N LEU A 147 12.52 -3.13 -4.03
CA LEU A 147 11.45 -2.32 -3.48
C LEU A 147 11.90 -0.87 -3.23
N VAL A 148 13.07 -0.67 -2.62
CA VAL A 148 13.58 0.68 -2.32
C VAL A 148 14.14 1.40 -3.55
N LEU A 149 14.51 0.68 -4.59
CA LEU A 149 14.96 1.24 -5.87
C LEU A 149 13.80 1.46 -6.86
N ALA A 150 12.60 0.98 -6.53
CA ALA A 150 11.44 1.14 -7.40
C ALA A 150 11.08 2.63 -7.57
N PRO A 151 10.79 3.07 -8.80
CA PRO A 151 10.25 4.41 -9.01
C PRO A 151 9.00 4.62 -8.16
N GLY A 152 8.98 5.69 -7.38
CA GLY A 152 7.87 5.97 -6.47
C GLY A 152 8.09 5.47 -5.03
N CYS A 153 9.22 4.84 -4.66
CA CYS A 153 9.48 4.46 -3.28
C CYS A 153 9.40 5.64 -2.29
N PHE A 154 9.60 6.87 -2.76
CA PHE A 154 9.43 8.10 -1.97
C PHE A 154 8.02 8.27 -1.39
N PHE A 155 6.99 7.63 -1.98
CA PHE A 155 5.66 7.62 -1.39
C PHE A 155 5.60 6.94 -0.02
N PHE A 156 6.56 6.06 0.27
CA PHE A 156 6.65 5.46 1.61
C PHE A 156 7.20 6.43 2.66
N ALA A 157 7.99 7.42 2.25
CA ALA A 157 8.47 8.49 3.14
C ALA A 157 7.44 9.62 3.32
N ALA A 158 6.56 9.83 2.34
CA ALA A 158 5.54 10.86 2.39
C ALA A 158 4.51 10.60 3.51
N PRO A 159 3.91 11.66 4.12
CA PRO A 159 2.86 11.50 5.13
C PRO A 159 1.54 11.04 4.50
N MET A 160 1.55 9.82 4.00
CA MET A 160 0.47 9.15 3.27
C MET A 160 0.28 7.71 3.77
N SER A 161 -0.79 7.06 3.34
CA SER A 161 -1.20 5.75 3.86
C SER A 161 -0.37 4.55 3.38
N GLU A 162 0.56 4.74 2.42
CA GLU A 162 1.26 3.65 1.71
C GLU A 162 2.13 2.80 2.62
N SER A 163 2.95 3.42 3.47
CA SER A 163 3.87 2.72 4.39
C SER A 163 3.11 1.92 5.45
N LEU A 164 2.08 2.49 6.04
CA LEU A 164 1.22 1.79 6.99
C LEU A 164 0.47 0.64 6.31
N PHE A 165 -0.04 0.86 5.11
CA PHE A 165 -0.74 -0.16 4.34
C PHE A 165 0.18 -1.33 3.96
N LEU A 166 1.43 -1.05 3.53
CA LEU A 166 2.43 -2.09 3.27
C LEU A 166 2.75 -2.89 4.53
N LEU A 167 2.94 -2.23 5.68
CA LEU A 167 3.19 -2.90 6.96
C LEU A 167 2.05 -3.86 7.32
N LEU A 168 0.82 -3.38 7.24
CA LEU A 168 -0.37 -4.14 7.63
C LEU A 168 -0.66 -5.30 6.68
N THR A 169 -0.51 -5.10 5.37
CA THR A 169 -0.72 -6.16 4.37
C THR A 169 0.34 -7.25 4.48
N ALA A 170 1.61 -6.88 4.62
CA ALA A 170 2.68 -7.83 4.85
C ALA A 170 2.51 -8.58 6.18
N ALA A 171 2.09 -7.88 7.25
CA ALA A 171 1.82 -8.51 8.54
C ALA A 171 0.63 -9.48 8.48
N ALA A 172 -0.46 -9.11 7.79
CA ALA A 172 -1.61 -9.98 7.61
C ALA A 172 -1.24 -11.29 6.93
N LEU A 173 -0.50 -11.20 5.81
CA LEU A 173 -0.02 -12.37 5.05
C LEU A 173 0.97 -13.21 5.86
N TYR A 174 1.91 -12.59 6.56
CA TYR A 174 2.90 -13.29 7.38
C TYR A 174 2.24 -14.03 8.56
N LEU A 175 1.34 -13.36 9.29
CA LEU A 175 0.66 -13.92 10.45
C LEU A 175 -0.32 -15.04 10.07
N ALA A 176 -1.02 -14.92 8.94
CA ALA A 176 -1.85 -15.99 8.41
C ALA A 176 -1.03 -17.26 8.15
N ARG A 177 0.15 -17.12 7.55
CA ARG A 177 1.06 -18.23 7.23
C ARG A 177 1.80 -18.79 8.46
N THR A 178 1.97 -18.01 9.53
CA THR A 178 2.64 -18.43 10.76
C THR A 178 1.68 -18.89 11.87
N ARG A 179 0.50 -19.35 11.48
CA ARG A 179 -0.55 -19.89 12.38
C ARG A 179 -1.06 -18.90 13.43
N ARG A 180 -1.08 -17.63 13.11
CA ARG A 180 -1.67 -16.54 13.90
C ARG A 180 -2.79 -15.84 13.14
N PRO A 181 -3.81 -16.57 12.63
CA PRO A 181 -4.76 -16.03 11.67
C PRO A 181 -5.64 -14.92 12.25
N ILE A 182 -5.97 -14.94 13.53
CA ILE A 182 -6.74 -13.86 14.18
C ILE A 182 -5.97 -12.54 14.14
N LEU A 183 -4.67 -12.56 14.49
CA LEU A 183 -3.82 -11.37 14.40
C LEU A 183 -3.64 -10.93 12.94
N GLY A 184 -3.51 -11.88 12.01
CA GLY A 184 -3.50 -11.60 10.58
C GLY A 184 -4.78 -10.91 10.11
N GLY A 185 -5.93 -11.38 10.57
CA GLY A 185 -7.24 -10.78 10.30
C GLY A 185 -7.38 -9.37 10.89
N LEU A 186 -6.89 -9.12 12.09
CA LEU A 186 -6.87 -7.78 12.70
C LEU A 186 -5.99 -6.81 11.90
N CYS A 187 -4.80 -7.25 11.46
CA CYS A 187 -3.97 -6.47 10.55
C CYS A 187 -4.70 -6.22 9.24
N GLY A 188 -5.40 -7.21 8.68
CA GLY A 188 -6.21 -7.08 7.47
C GLY A 188 -7.39 -6.11 7.65
N ALA A 189 -8.07 -6.15 8.78
CA ALA A 189 -9.13 -5.19 9.12
C ALA A 189 -8.59 -3.75 9.16
N TYR A 190 -7.46 -3.55 9.83
CA TYR A 190 -6.86 -2.21 9.90
C TYR A 190 -6.26 -1.76 8.54
N ALA A 191 -5.73 -2.69 7.74
CA ALA A 191 -5.33 -2.42 6.36
C ALA A 191 -6.52 -1.93 5.52
N THR A 192 -7.68 -2.58 5.65
CA THR A 192 -8.93 -2.19 4.99
C THR A 192 -9.43 -0.83 5.46
N PHE A 193 -9.29 -0.55 6.75
CA PHE A 193 -9.60 0.75 7.35
C PHE A 193 -8.60 1.86 6.97
N THR A 194 -7.43 1.47 6.45
CA THR A 194 -6.39 2.39 5.93
C THR A 194 -6.55 2.66 4.44
N ARG A 195 -6.88 1.64 3.65
CA ARG A 195 -7.16 1.72 2.20
C ARG A 195 -8.20 0.67 1.82
N SER A 196 -9.21 1.04 1.04
CA SER A 196 -10.29 0.14 0.61
C SER A 196 -9.79 -1.15 -0.06
N LEU A 197 -8.67 -1.09 -0.79
CA LEU A 197 -8.00 -2.24 -1.39
C LEU A 197 -7.54 -3.29 -0.37
N GLY A 198 -7.43 -2.93 0.91
CA GLY A 198 -7.17 -3.88 2.00
C GLY A 198 -8.25 -4.96 2.14
N LEU A 199 -9.48 -4.68 1.70
CA LEU A 199 -10.57 -5.67 1.67
C LEU A 199 -10.18 -6.93 0.88
N LEU A 200 -9.34 -6.78 -0.13
CA LEU A 200 -8.87 -7.88 -0.97
C LEU A 200 -7.95 -8.85 -0.23
N LEU A 201 -7.45 -8.52 0.97
CA LEU A 201 -6.76 -9.48 1.84
C LEU A 201 -7.65 -10.63 2.28
N PHE A 202 -8.97 -10.46 2.19
CA PHE A 202 -9.90 -11.56 2.38
C PHE A 202 -9.60 -12.74 1.44
N VAL A 203 -9.18 -12.47 0.20
CA VAL A 203 -8.89 -13.49 -0.82
C VAL A 203 -7.75 -14.42 -0.42
N PRO A 204 -6.52 -13.94 -0.10
CA PRO A 204 -5.43 -14.81 0.32
C PRO A 204 -5.70 -15.50 1.67
N LEU A 205 -6.38 -14.84 2.62
CA LEU A 205 -6.71 -15.46 3.90
C LEU A 205 -7.73 -16.59 3.72
N LEU A 206 -8.73 -16.39 2.87
CA LEU A 206 -9.70 -17.44 2.51
C LEU A 206 -8.99 -18.58 1.76
N TRP A 207 -8.03 -18.26 0.90
CA TRP A 207 -7.25 -19.28 0.19
C TRP A 207 -6.49 -20.19 1.17
N GLU A 208 -5.77 -19.60 2.15
CA GLU A 208 -5.04 -20.37 3.18
C GLU A 208 -6.00 -21.21 4.03
N LEU A 209 -7.19 -20.69 4.38
CA LEU A 209 -8.23 -21.43 5.07
C LEU A 209 -8.68 -22.66 4.27
N VAL A 210 -9.04 -22.45 2.99
CA VAL A 210 -9.53 -23.54 2.12
C VAL A 210 -8.42 -24.58 1.89
N HIS A 211 -7.20 -24.12 1.59
CA HIS A 211 -6.05 -24.98 1.39
C HIS A 211 -5.79 -25.86 2.63
N ASP A 212 -5.71 -25.26 3.82
CA ASP A 212 -5.51 -25.99 5.07
C ASP A 212 -6.69 -26.94 5.38
N ALA A 213 -7.92 -26.53 5.11
CA ALA A 213 -9.11 -27.36 5.33
C ALA A 213 -9.10 -28.61 4.45
N VAL A 214 -8.70 -28.47 3.18
CA VAL A 214 -8.60 -29.59 2.23
C VAL A 214 -7.47 -30.54 2.65
N GLN A 215 -6.29 -29.99 2.97
CA GLN A 215 -5.12 -30.81 3.35
C GLN A 215 -5.31 -31.56 4.66
N ARG A 216 -5.87 -30.90 5.68
CA ARG A 216 -6.04 -31.46 7.03
C ARG A 216 -7.39 -32.11 7.26
N ARG A 217 -8.30 -32.02 6.28
CA ARG A 217 -9.71 -32.45 6.41
C ARG A 217 -10.41 -31.86 7.65
N ARG A 218 -10.00 -30.68 8.06
CA ARG A 218 -10.57 -29.94 9.20
C ARG A 218 -10.50 -28.44 8.94
N VAL A 219 -11.57 -27.74 9.32
CA VAL A 219 -11.65 -26.28 9.29
C VAL A 219 -11.18 -25.74 10.63
N ASP A 220 -10.18 -24.86 10.61
CA ASP A 220 -9.74 -24.15 11.81
C ASP A 220 -10.62 -22.90 12.00
N ALA A 221 -11.43 -22.88 13.06
CA ALA A 221 -12.29 -21.76 13.38
C ALA A 221 -11.52 -20.43 13.54
N ARG A 222 -10.26 -20.48 13.96
CA ARG A 222 -9.41 -19.27 14.08
C ARG A 222 -9.11 -18.65 12.72
N GLN A 223 -8.94 -19.47 11.68
CA GLN A 223 -8.74 -19.00 10.30
C GLN A 223 -10.03 -18.38 9.75
N VAL A 224 -11.19 -18.98 10.04
CA VAL A 224 -12.51 -18.43 9.69
C VAL A 224 -12.69 -17.05 10.32
N VAL A 225 -12.48 -16.95 11.63
CA VAL A 225 -12.56 -15.68 12.37
C VAL A 225 -11.57 -14.65 11.78
N GLY A 226 -10.31 -15.05 11.53
CA GLY A 226 -9.30 -14.19 10.94
C GLY A 226 -9.72 -13.64 9.59
N ALA A 227 -10.25 -14.46 8.68
CA ALA A 227 -10.73 -14.01 7.39
C ALA A 227 -11.94 -13.05 7.53
N LEU A 228 -12.91 -13.36 8.40
CA LEU A 228 -14.10 -12.54 8.63
C LEU A 228 -13.80 -11.19 9.32
N LEU A 229 -12.67 -11.04 10.00
CA LEU A 229 -12.27 -9.75 10.57
C LEU A 229 -11.93 -8.72 9.47
N VAL A 230 -11.39 -9.13 8.32
CA VAL A 230 -10.96 -8.21 7.26
C VAL A 230 -12.07 -7.26 6.79
N PRO A 231 -13.29 -7.73 6.46
CA PRO A 231 -14.39 -6.86 6.06
C PRO A 231 -14.85 -5.86 7.14
N LEU A 232 -14.61 -6.14 8.42
CA LEU A 232 -15.01 -5.24 9.51
C LEU A 232 -14.32 -3.87 9.42
N GLY A 233 -13.09 -3.81 8.91
CA GLY A 233 -12.42 -2.53 8.65
C GLY A 233 -13.17 -1.67 7.63
N PHE A 234 -13.70 -2.30 6.59
CA PHE A 234 -14.53 -1.62 5.60
C PHE A 234 -15.89 -1.21 6.17
N ALA A 235 -16.52 -2.09 6.94
CA ALA A 235 -17.79 -1.78 7.61
C ALA A 235 -17.65 -0.59 8.57
N ALA A 236 -16.55 -0.51 9.33
CA ALA A 236 -16.25 0.62 10.19
C ALA A 236 -16.08 1.93 9.37
N TYR A 237 -15.43 1.88 8.23
CA TYR A 237 -15.32 3.03 7.35
C TYR A 237 -16.67 3.44 6.73
N CYS A 238 -17.49 2.49 6.30
CA CYS A 238 -18.86 2.77 5.84
C CYS A 238 -19.72 3.39 6.95
N TYR A 239 -19.56 2.96 8.19
CA TYR A 239 -20.24 3.56 9.34
C TYR A 239 -19.82 5.02 9.55
N ILE A 240 -18.53 5.35 9.41
CA ILE A 240 -18.06 6.74 9.47
C ILE A 240 -18.68 7.57 8.34
N ASN A 241 -18.73 7.06 7.11
CA ASN A 241 -19.38 7.73 5.99
C ASN A 241 -20.86 8.03 6.31
N TRP A 242 -21.55 7.04 6.90
CA TRP A 242 -22.94 7.21 7.30
C TRP A 242 -23.10 8.29 8.40
N CYS A 243 -22.25 8.27 9.42
CA CYS A 243 -22.29 9.27 10.49
C CYS A 243 -22.02 10.70 10.01
N VAL A 244 -21.11 10.86 9.03
CA VAL A 244 -20.70 12.18 8.53
C VAL A 244 -21.64 12.72 7.45
N ALA A 245 -22.09 11.86 6.53
CA ALA A 245 -22.82 12.27 5.32
C ALA A 245 -24.19 11.58 5.15
N GLY A 246 -24.63 10.77 6.10
CA GLY A 246 -25.91 10.05 6.02
C GLY A 246 -25.97 8.92 4.99
N ASN A 247 -24.86 8.63 4.31
CA ASN A 247 -24.77 7.58 3.30
C ASN A 247 -23.49 6.75 3.52
N PRO A 248 -23.59 5.42 3.76
CA PRO A 248 -22.43 4.58 4.04
C PRO A 248 -21.45 4.45 2.86
N LEU A 249 -21.88 4.76 1.64
CA LEU A 249 -21.09 4.69 0.41
C LEU A 249 -20.82 6.07 -0.21
N GLN A 250 -20.90 7.15 0.59
CA GLN A 250 -20.70 8.50 0.12
C GLN A 250 -19.35 8.72 -0.57
N PHE A 251 -18.31 8.06 -0.09
CA PHE A 251 -16.99 8.13 -0.71
C PHE A 251 -16.97 7.71 -2.19
N LEU A 252 -17.81 6.75 -2.61
CA LEU A 252 -17.92 6.35 -4.03
C LEU A 252 -18.55 7.45 -4.88
N ILE A 253 -19.51 8.17 -4.31
CA ILE A 253 -20.15 9.30 -4.99
C ILE A 253 -19.09 10.40 -5.20
N TYR A 254 -18.36 10.76 -4.14
CA TYR A 254 -17.31 11.78 -4.21
C TYR A 254 -16.14 11.36 -5.14
N GLN A 255 -15.73 10.10 -5.14
CA GLN A 255 -14.74 9.59 -6.09
C GLN A 255 -15.18 9.78 -7.55
N ARG A 256 -16.45 9.53 -7.83
CA ARG A 256 -17.00 9.72 -9.18
C ARG A 256 -17.09 11.20 -9.55
N GLU A 257 -17.55 12.05 -8.65
CA GLU A 257 -17.83 13.48 -8.91
C GLU A 257 -16.56 14.32 -8.97
N HIS A 258 -15.59 14.08 -8.08
CA HIS A 258 -14.41 14.93 -7.93
C HIS A 258 -13.15 14.32 -8.57
N TRP A 259 -13.05 13.00 -8.71
CA TRP A 259 -11.91 12.32 -9.33
C TRP A 259 -12.26 11.59 -10.63
N ASN A 260 -13.50 11.67 -11.08
CA ASN A 260 -14.00 10.94 -12.27
C ASN A 260 -13.68 9.43 -12.24
N GLN A 261 -13.53 8.86 -11.03
CA GLN A 261 -13.18 7.47 -10.84
C GLN A 261 -14.43 6.59 -10.82
N ARG A 262 -14.39 5.55 -11.64
CA ARG A 262 -15.41 4.48 -11.67
C ARG A 262 -14.69 3.15 -11.78
N THR A 263 -15.37 2.08 -11.44
CA THR A 263 -14.90 0.72 -11.71
C THR A 263 -14.98 0.47 -13.21
N GLY A 264 -13.86 0.15 -13.83
CA GLY A 264 -13.74 -0.20 -15.23
C GLY A 264 -12.98 -1.51 -15.40
N LEU A 265 -12.55 -1.80 -16.62
CA LEU A 265 -11.74 -2.95 -16.97
C LEU A 265 -10.30 -2.49 -17.31
N PHE A 266 -9.34 -3.40 -17.13
CA PHE A 266 -7.93 -3.16 -17.51
C PHE A 266 -7.77 -2.56 -18.91
N PHE A 267 -8.48 -3.10 -19.89
CA PHE A 267 -8.40 -2.63 -21.28
C PHE A 267 -8.84 -1.18 -21.45
N SER A 268 -9.86 -0.74 -20.71
CA SER A 268 -10.30 0.65 -20.71
C SER A 268 -9.23 1.58 -20.15
N THR A 269 -8.58 1.16 -19.06
CA THR A 269 -7.48 1.91 -18.45
C THR A 269 -6.27 2.01 -19.37
N ALA A 270 -5.86 0.90 -19.97
CA ALA A 270 -4.75 0.89 -20.93
C ALA A 270 -5.06 1.74 -22.17
N ALA A 271 -6.30 1.66 -22.69
CA ALA A 271 -6.71 2.41 -23.88
C ALA A 271 -6.67 3.94 -23.63
N TYR A 272 -7.32 4.44 -22.57
CA TYR A 272 -7.32 5.89 -22.35
C TYR A 272 -5.93 6.42 -22.00
N GLN A 273 -5.13 5.69 -21.21
CA GLN A 273 -3.76 6.12 -20.88
C GLN A 273 -2.87 6.18 -22.14
N THR A 274 -3.03 5.23 -23.06
CA THR A 274 -2.32 5.25 -24.35
C THR A 274 -2.79 6.43 -25.21
N ASP A 275 -4.09 6.68 -25.28
CA ASP A 275 -4.63 7.82 -26.03
C ASP A 275 -4.11 9.16 -25.47
N TYR A 276 -4.16 9.36 -24.16
CA TYR A 276 -3.62 10.57 -23.53
C TYR A 276 -2.10 10.71 -23.71
N PHE A 277 -1.35 9.62 -23.64
CA PHE A 277 0.08 9.60 -23.91
C PHE A 277 0.38 10.09 -25.34
N LEU A 278 -0.29 9.52 -26.34
CA LEU A 278 -0.11 9.88 -27.75
C LEU A 278 -0.54 11.34 -28.03
N ARG A 279 -1.66 11.77 -27.49
CA ARG A 279 -2.12 13.16 -27.58
C ARG A 279 -1.11 14.12 -26.97
N SER A 280 -0.59 13.82 -25.78
CA SER A 280 0.43 14.66 -25.14
C SER A 280 1.70 14.77 -26.00
N LEU A 281 2.11 13.71 -26.67
CA LEU A 281 3.24 13.76 -27.61
C LEU A 281 2.95 14.66 -28.81
N THR A 282 1.77 14.57 -29.41
CA THR A 282 1.40 15.33 -30.62
C THR A 282 1.12 16.81 -30.33
N THR A 283 0.70 17.15 -29.12
CA THR A 283 0.42 18.55 -28.71
C THR A 283 1.60 19.24 -28.03
N GLY A 284 2.78 18.59 -27.96
CA GLY A 284 3.97 19.14 -27.30
C GLY A 284 3.95 19.07 -25.77
N GLY A 285 3.01 18.34 -25.17
CA GLY A 285 2.88 18.12 -23.72
C GLY A 285 3.85 17.06 -23.17
N TRP A 286 5.15 17.18 -23.46
CA TRP A 286 6.19 16.21 -23.08
C TRP A 286 6.25 15.93 -21.59
N ARG A 287 5.94 16.93 -20.74
CA ARG A 287 5.91 16.74 -19.28
C ARG A 287 4.85 15.71 -18.86
N ASP A 288 3.65 15.82 -19.42
CA ASP A 288 2.55 14.90 -19.11
C ASP A 288 2.79 13.54 -19.74
N ALA A 289 3.30 13.51 -20.98
CA ALA A 289 3.63 12.26 -21.65
C ALA A 289 4.65 11.44 -20.87
N LEU A 290 5.80 12.03 -20.52
CA LEU A 290 6.90 11.32 -19.87
C LEU A 290 6.80 11.29 -18.34
N GLY A 291 6.14 12.28 -17.70
CA GLY A 291 6.03 12.40 -16.26
C GLY A 291 4.80 11.70 -15.65
N LEU A 292 3.75 11.48 -16.46
CA LEU A 292 2.49 10.92 -15.99
C LEU A 292 2.08 9.67 -16.76
N TRP A 293 1.81 9.80 -18.05
CA TRP A 293 1.17 8.72 -18.81
C TRP A 293 2.09 7.54 -19.07
N LEU A 294 3.34 7.77 -19.49
CA LEU A 294 4.31 6.72 -19.72
C LEU A 294 4.65 5.91 -18.44
N PRO A 295 4.95 6.55 -17.29
CA PRO A 295 5.17 5.81 -16.05
C PRO A 295 3.97 4.97 -15.60
N ASN A 296 2.75 5.46 -15.80
CA ASN A 296 1.54 4.70 -15.50
C ASN A 296 1.41 3.46 -16.38
N LEU A 297 1.60 3.59 -17.69
CA LEU A 297 1.58 2.46 -18.63
C LEU A 297 2.67 1.45 -18.29
N ILE A 298 3.90 1.91 -18.07
CA ILE A 298 5.01 1.03 -17.68
C ILE A 298 4.67 0.27 -16.40
N ALA A 299 4.14 0.94 -15.37
CA ALA A 299 3.80 0.30 -14.11
C ALA A 299 2.73 -0.78 -14.28
N CYS A 300 1.67 -0.50 -15.06
CA CYS A 300 0.61 -1.46 -15.31
C CYS A 300 1.14 -2.72 -16.04
N PHE A 301 1.86 -2.54 -17.14
CA PHE A 301 2.35 -3.68 -17.92
C PHE A 301 3.52 -4.41 -17.24
N ALA A 302 4.42 -3.68 -16.57
CA ALA A 302 5.53 -4.29 -15.84
C ALA A 302 5.01 -5.14 -14.66
N ALA A 303 4.02 -4.65 -13.90
CA ALA A 303 3.43 -5.42 -12.81
C ALA A 303 2.79 -6.72 -13.32
N LEU A 304 2.09 -6.68 -14.46
CA LEU A 304 1.50 -7.85 -15.08
C LEU A 304 2.59 -8.84 -15.57
N GLY A 305 3.63 -8.33 -16.22
CA GLY A 305 4.78 -9.12 -16.66
C GLY A 305 5.52 -9.80 -15.49
N LEU A 306 5.74 -9.05 -14.40
CA LEU A 306 6.33 -9.58 -13.18
C LEU A 306 5.46 -10.67 -12.56
N LEU A 307 4.13 -10.46 -12.50
CA LEU A 307 3.22 -11.48 -12.02
C LEU A 307 3.30 -12.75 -12.87
N ALA A 308 3.24 -12.61 -14.21
CA ALA A 308 3.31 -13.75 -15.11
C ALA A 308 4.64 -14.55 -14.95
N ALA A 309 5.75 -13.84 -14.77
CA ALA A 309 7.05 -14.46 -14.55
C ALA A 309 7.19 -15.12 -13.17
N ALA A 310 6.60 -14.53 -12.14
CA ALA A 310 6.71 -14.97 -10.76
C ALA A 310 5.66 -16.00 -10.35
N ALA A 311 4.46 -15.98 -10.93
CA ALA A 311 3.34 -16.85 -10.56
C ALA A 311 3.68 -18.35 -10.47
N PRO A 312 4.52 -18.95 -11.35
CA PRO A 312 4.91 -20.34 -11.22
C PRO A 312 5.75 -20.65 -9.98
N LYS A 313 6.37 -19.63 -9.37
CA LYS A 313 7.27 -19.76 -8.22
C LYS A 313 6.62 -19.27 -6.92
N LEU A 314 5.59 -18.46 -7.03
CA LEU A 314 4.88 -17.91 -5.87
C LEU A 314 3.90 -18.93 -5.29
N ARG A 315 3.68 -18.84 -3.98
CA ARG A 315 2.57 -19.51 -3.32
C ARG A 315 1.23 -19.04 -3.91
N ALA A 316 0.29 -19.97 -4.07
CA ALA A 316 -1.00 -19.66 -4.71
C ALA A 316 -1.77 -18.53 -4.01
N SER A 317 -1.72 -18.43 -2.68
CA SER A 317 -2.33 -17.33 -1.93
C SER A 317 -1.70 -15.97 -2.25
N GLN A 318 -0.39 -15.91 -2.49
CA GLN A 318 0.30 -14.68 -2.88
C GLN A 318 -0.04 -14.29 -4.32
N THR A 319 -0.13 -15.24 -5.23
CA THR A 319 -0.59 -15.01 -6.60
C THR A 319 -2.04 -14.52 -6.61
N ALA A 320 -2.91 -15.13 -5.79
CA ALA A 320 -4.32 -14.72 -5.65
C ALA A 320 -4.44 -13.28 -5.09
N TRP A 321 -3.63 -12.95 -4.08
CA TRP A 321 -3.54 -11.57 -3.54
C TRP A 321 -3.12 -10.58 -4.63
N PHE A 322 -2.02 -10.86 -5.33
CA PHE A 322 -1.52 -9.97 -6.37
C PHE A 322 -2.56 -9.77 -7.47
N LEU A 323 -3.14 -10.86 -7.96
CA LEU A 323 -4.11 -10.81 -9.04
C LEU A 323 -5.38 -10.04 -8.63
N ALA A 324 -5.95 -10.33 -7.46
CA ALA A 324 -7.13 -9.63 -6.95
C ALA A 324 -6.87 -8.13 -6.81
N TYR A 325 -5.74 -7.77 -6.18
CA TYR A 325 -5.35 -6.37 -6.00
C TYR A 325 -5.10 -5.67 -7.35
N TYR A 326 -4.36 -6.33 -8.26
CA TYR A 326 -4.05 -5.78 -9.57
C TYR A 326 -5.31 -5.49 -10.37
N ILE A 327 -6.25 -6.45 -10.47
CA ILE A 327 -7.49 -6.30 -11.22
C ILE A 327 -8.28 -5.09 -10.72
N VAL A 328 -8.42 -4.94 -9.40
CA VAL A 328 -9.20 -3.83 -8.82
C VAL A 328 -8.45 -2.50 -8.94
N ALA A 329 -7.15 -2.46 -8.65
CA ALA A 329 -6.35 -1.24 -8.70
C ALA A 329 -6.24 -0.68 -10.13
N VAL A 330 -5.99 -1.56 -11.12
CA VAL A 330 -5.86 -1.15 -12.53
C VAL A 330 -7.22 -1.05 -13.23
N GLY A 331 -8.25 -1.69 -12.67
CA GLY A 331 -9.63 -1.55 -13.15
C GLY A 331 -10.29 -0.22 -12.82
N ALA A 332 -9.70 0.61 -11.96
CA ALA A 332 -10.22 1.94 -11.69
C ALA A 332 -10.00 2.86 -12.91
N THR A 333 -11.09 3.50 -13.40
CA THR A 333 -10.96 4.53 -14.42
C THR A 333 -10.21 5.74 -13.86
N TRP A 334 -9.54 6.50 -14.72
CA TRP A 334 -8.77 7.69 -14.32
C TRP A 334 -7.66 7.39 -13.30
N LEU A 335 -6.90 6.35 -13.57
CA LEU A 335 -5.77 5.93 -12.73
C LEU A 335 -4.54 6.82 -13.04
N LEU A 336 -4.32 7.85 -12.24
CA LEU A 336 -3.22 8.83 -12.42
C LEU A 336 -1.93 8.46 -11.68
N SER A 337 -1.95 7.44 -10.85
CA SER A 337 -0.82 7.09 -9.97
C SER A 337 -0.59 5.58 -9.91
N ALA A 338 -0.61 4.90 -11.07
CA ALA A 338 -0.40 3.45 -11.13
C ALA A 338 0.87 2.98 -10.41
N PRO A 339 2.05 3.65 -10.55
CA PRO A 339 3.25 3.28 -9.81
C PRO A 339 3.04 3.24 -8.29
N ARG A 340 2.31 4.23 -7.75
CA ARG A 340 2.00 4.34 -6.33
C ARG A 340 1.12 3.19 -5.83
N TYR A 341 0.04 2.89 -6.56
CA TYR A 341 -0.88 1.82 -6.17
C TYR A 341 -0.23 0.44 -6.25
N LEU A 342 0.57 0.19 -7.28
CA LEU A 342 1.19 -1.10 -7.52
C LEU A 342 2.45 -1.36 -6.69
N LEU A 343 3.03 -0.31 -6.10
CA LEU A 343 4.26 -0.40 -5.28
C LEU A 343 4.13 -1.39 -4.12
N VAL A 344 2.94 -1.47 -3.50
CA VAL A 344 2.65 -2.39 -2.39
C VAL A 344 2.74 -3.88 -2.79
N LEU A 345 2.55 -4.19 -4.08
CA LEU A 345 2.62 -5.54 -4.61
C LEU A 345 4.04 -6.00 -4.92
N LEU A 346 4.96 -5.08 -5.19
CA LEU A 346 6.30 -5.38 -5.70
C LEU A 346 7.14 -6.33 -4.85
N PRO A 347 7.07 -6.33 -3.51
CA PRO A 347 7.89 -7.25 -2.73
C PRO A 347 7.71 -8.73 -3.08
N VAL A 348 6.50 -9.10 -3.50
CA VAL A 348 6.16 -10.50 -3.78
C VAL A 348 6.75 -11.01 -5.10
N PRO A 349 6.57 -10.36 -6.27
CA PRO A 349 7.09 -10.85 -7.53
C PRO A 349 8.59 -10.57 -7.74
N LEU A 350 9.18 -9.67 -6.95
CA LEU A 350 10.62 -9.37 -7.03
C LEU A 350 11.49 -10.39 -6.26
N ALA A 351 10.84 -11.26 -5.54
CA ALA A 351 11.48 -12.36 -4.81
C ALA A 351 11.82 -13.54 -5.70
#